data_b843482a510032d9248398a15708acc3
#
_entry.id   b843482a510032d9248398a15708acc3
#
_cell.length_a   1.000
_cell.length_b   1.000
_cell.length_c   1.000
_cell.angle_alpha   90.00
_cell.angle_beta   90.00
_cell.angle_gamma   90.00
#
_symmetry.space_group_name_H-M   'P 1'
#
loop_
_entity.id
_entity.type
_entity.pdbx_description
1 polymer ?
#
loop_
_entity_poly.entity_id
_entity_poly.type
_entity_poly.pdbx_seq_one_letter_code
_entity_poly.pdbx_strand_id
1 'polypeptide(L)'
;MSDKLSIEDNIKNTFLNTNSALFEEPENLLKQEVREPALYNAIITAIATGASRMSEISGKVGESTNICSAYVKNLISLGIIEKETPYGEKASRKAIYSIADNMFRFWYRFVPENNSIIARGAADLAYKRIEPYLSDYMGKVFEEICKQYLWKQLLSGECPVEFSSLGRWW
;
A
#
# COMPACT_ATOMS: atom_id res chain seq x y z
N MET A 1 -7.44 6.75 14.37
CA MET A 1 -8.79 6.35 13.94
C MET A 1 -9.59 5.95 15.16
N SER A 2 -10.90 6.17 15.15
CA SER A 2 -11.78 5.91 16.31
C SER A 2 -12.79 4.82 15.97
N ASP A 3 -12.94 3.83 16.85
CA ASP A 3 -13.91 2.74 16.70
C ASP A 3 -15.38 3.21 16.82
N LYS A 4 -15.57 4.45 17.28
CA LYS A 4 -16.91 5.08 17.45
C LYS A 4 -17.39 5.80 16.21
N LEU A 5 -16.53 6.02 15.22
CA LEU A 5 -16.84 6.73 13.98
C LEU A 5 -17.02 5.74 12.83
N SER A 6 -17.81 6.15 11.83
CA SER A 6 -17.90 5.40 10.57
C SER A 6 -16.54 5.33 9.86
N ILE A 7 -16.39 4.39 8.93
CA ILE A 7 -15.19 4.30 8.06
C ILE A 7 -15.03 5.62 7.27
N GLU A 8 -16.12 6.15 6.75
CA GLU A 8 -16.17 7.42 6.04
C GLU A 8 -15.64 8.56 6.90
N ASP A 9 -16.17 8.75 8.11
CA ASP A 9 -15.73 9.81 9.03
C ASP A 9 -14.26 9.65 9.43
N ASN A 10 -13.82 8.41 9.66
CA ASN A 10 -12.41 8.13 9.94
C ASN A 10 -11.52 8.54 8.78
N ILE A 11 -11.86 8.18 7.54
CA ILE A 11 -11.09 8.56 6.34
C ILE A 11 -11.06 10.09 6.19
N LYS A 12 -12.22 10.76 6.29
CA LYS A 12 -12.33 12.20 6.17
C LYS A 12 -11.50 12.94 7.23
N ASN A 13 -11.56 12.49 8.48
CA ASN A 13 -10.87 13.15 9.58
C ASN A 13 -9.37 12.88 9.63
N THR A 14 -8.88 11.84 8.96
CA THR A 14 -7.46 11.47 8.99
C THR A 14 -6.74 11.78 7.68
N PHE A 15 -7.14 11.15 6.57
CA PHE A 15 -6.44 11.26 5.30
C PHE A 15 -6.88 12.44 4.43
N LEU A 16 -8.12 12.91 4.61
CA LEU A 16 -8.71 13.99 3.81
C LEU A 16 -8.81 15.30 4.59
N ASN A 17 -8.00 15.46 5.63
CA ASN A 17 -7.94 16.65 6.48
C ASN A 17 -6.50 17.14 6.57
N THR A 18 -6.24 18.32 6.03
CA THR A 18 -4.91 18.96 6.03
C THR A 18 -4.32 19.23 7.42
N ASN A 19 -5.18 19.28 8.46
CA ASN A 19 -4.73 19.43 9.84
C ASN A 19 -4.38 18.10 10.53
N SER A 20 -4.58 16.99 9.85
CA SER A 20 -4.23 15.66 10.37
C SER A 20 -2.77 15.33 10.10
N ALA A 21 -2.06 14.77 11.09
CA ALA A 21 -0.71 14.27 10.91
C ALA A 21 -0.62 13.24 9.77
N LEU A 22 -1.63 12.38 9.58
CA LEU A 22 -1.65 11.36 8.53
C LEU A 22 -1.79 11.92 7.11
N PHE A 23 -2.12 13.21 6.96
CA PHE A 23 -2.21 13.84 5.65
C PHE A 23 -0.83 14.05 5.02
N GLU A 24 0.18 14.44 5.80
CA GLU A 24 1.54 14.72 5.31
C GLU A 24 2.58 13.65 5.69
N GLU A 25 2.26 12.78 6.65
CA GLU A 25 3.19 11.80 7.23
C GLU A 25 3.94 10.96 6.18
N PRO A 26 3.29 10.32 5.18
CA PRO A 26 3.97 9.47 4.24
C PRO A 26 4.97 10.21 3.37
N GLU A 27 4.64 11.44 2.94
CA GLU A 27 5.54 12.27 2.13
C GLU A 27 6.72 12.78 2.95
N ASN A 28 6.48 13.21 4.19
CA ASN A 28 7.51 13.72 5.09
C ASN A 28 8.49 12.61 5.50
N LEU A 29 7.99 11.42 5.79
CA LEU A 29 8.81 10.27 6.13
C LEU A 29 9.74 9.89 4.99
N LEU A 30 9.23 9.84 3.76
CA LEU A 30 10.05 9.54 2.60
C LEU A 30 11.14 10.62 2.37
N LYS A 31 10.81 11.91 2.52
CA LYS A 31 11.78 13.02 2.39
C LYS A 31 12.94 12.93 3.41
N GLN A 32 12.70 12.37 4.59
CA GLN A 32 13.71 12.19 5.61
C GLN A 32 14.66 11.01 5.30
N GLU A 33 14.12 9.95 4.69
CA GLU A 33 14.86 8.70 4.47
C GLU A 33 15.67 8.68 3.15
N VAL A 34 15.31 9.51 2.16
CA VAL A 34 15.91 9.42 0.83
C VAL A 34 16.35 10.80 0.29
N ARG A 35 17.45 10.81 -0.51
CA ARG A 35 18.00 12.05 -1.09
C ARG A 35 17.21 12.57 -2.30
N GLU A 36 16.60 11.68 -3.06
CA GLU A 36 15.87 12.00 -4.31
C GLU A 36 14.43 11.50 -4.23
N PRO A 37 13.56 12.15 -3.43
CA PRO A 37 12.23 11.62 -3.12
C PRO A 37 11.30 11.54 -4.34
N ALA A 38 11.53 12.31 -5.40
CA ALA A 38 10.63 12.36 -6.55
C ALA A 38 10.46 10.99 -7.24
N LEU A 39 11.56 10.30 -7.53
CA LEU A 39 11.53 8.99 -8.19
C LEU A 39 10.99 7.90 -7.25
N TYR A 40 11.32 7.97 -5.95
CA TYR A 40 10.73 7.08 -4.95
C TYR A 40 9.21 7.25 -4.88
N ASN A 41 8.71 8.48 -4.82
CA ASN A 41 7.28 8.78 -4.84
C ASN A 41 6.60 8.25 -6.11
N ALA A 42 7.21 8.43 -7.28
CA ALA A 42 6.68 7.91 -8.54
C ALA A 42 6.56 6.38 -8.53
N ILE A 43 7.57 5.68 -8.02
CA ILE A 43 7.58 4.21 -7.91
C ILE A 43 6.49 3.74 -6.93
N ILE A 44 6.40 4.34 -5.74
CA ILE A 44 5.39 3.96 -4.74
C ILE A 44 3.98 4.23 -5.29
N THR A 45 3.77 5.37 -5.95
CA THR A 45 2.49 5.71 -6.60
C THR A 45 2.14 4.71 -7.71
N ALA A 46 3.11 4.31 -8.54
CA ALA A 46 2.88 3.31 -9.58
C ALA A 46 2.40 1.98 -8.98
N ILE A 47 2.99 1.54 -7.86
CA ILE A 47 2.60 0.32 -7.14
C ILE A 47 1.23 0.51 -6.48
N ALA A 48 0.98 1.62 -5.79
CA ALA A 48 -0.30 1.93 -5.15
C ALA A 48 -1.47 1.94 -6.14
N THR A 49 -1.20 2.35 -7.38
CA THR A 49 -2.18 2.41 -8.47
C THR A 49 -2.21 1.14 -9.34
N GLY A 50 -1.63 0.03 -8.87
CA GLY A 50 -1.83 -1.31 -9.41
C GLY A 50 -0.67 -1.91 -10.21
N ALA A 51 0.45 -1.21 -10.43
CA ALA A 51 1.64 -1.84 -11.00
C ALA A 51 2.23 -2.81 -9.98
N SER A 52 2.37 -4.08 -10.34
CA SER A 52 2.87 -5.11 -9.44
C SER A 52 4.16 -5.76 -9.91
N ARG A 53 4.45 -5.70 -11.21
CA ARG A 53 5.67 -6.25 -11.81
C ARG A 53 6.67 -5.15 -12.14
N MET A 54 7.96 -5.47 -12.13
CA MET A 54 9.01 -4.50 -12.41
C MET A 54 8.84 -3.80 -13.77
N SER A 55 8.40 -4.52 -14.80
CA SER A 55 8.11 -3.95 -16.10
C SER A 55 6.93 -2.96 -16.10
N GLU A 56 5.91 -3.24 -15.30
CA GLU A 56 4.75 -2.34 -15.15
C GLU A 56 5.14 -1.08 -14.37
N ILE A 57 5.93 -1.24 -13.30
CA ILE A 57 6.46 -0.12 -12.50
C ILE A 57 7.31 0.79 -13.39
N SER A 58 8.30 0.23 -14.08
CA SER A 58 9.19 1.02 -14.96
C SER A 58 8.43 1.70 -16.10
N GLY A 59 7.43 1.02 -16.68
CA GLY A 59 6.56 1.59 -17.71
C GLY A 59 5.72 2.77 -17.21
N LYS A 60 5.14 2.68 -16.01
CA LYS A 60 4.38 3.78 -15.40
C LYS A 60 5.24 4.97 -14.97
N VAL A 61 6.44 4.69 -14.48
CA VAL A 61 7.39 5.72 -14.02
C VAL A 61 8.08 6.41 -15.19
N GLY A 62 8.22 5.74 -16.33
CA GLY A 62 8.94 6.25 -17.50
C GLY A 62 10.47 6.10 -17.40
N GLU A 63 10.95 5.24 -16.51
CA GLU A 63 12.37 4.99 -16.27
C GLU A 63 12.77 3.56 -16.67
N SER A 64 14.08 3.33 -16.84
CA SER A 64 14.58 1.99 -17.15
C SER A 64 14.34 1.01 -15.99
N THR A 65 14.12 -0.26 -16.32
CA THR A 65 13.94 -1.34 -15.34
C THR A 65 15.13 -1.44 -14.37
N ASN A 66 16.34 -1.16 -14.83
CA ASN A 66 17.54 -1.20 -13.98
C ASN A 66 17.52 -0.10 -12.91
N ILE A 67 17.15 1.13 -13.29
CA ILE A 67 17.00 2.26 -12.38
C ILE A 67 15.89 1.93 -11.35
N CYS A 68 14.69 1.59 -11.83
CA CYS A 68 13.58 1.25 -10.95
C CYS A 68 13.93 0.10 -9.98
N SER A 69 14.67 -0.91 -10.45
CA SER A 69 15.09 -2.04 -9.61
C SER A 69 16.00 -1.62 -8.46
N ALA A 70 16.90 -0.66 -8.66
CA ALA A 70 17.76 -0.14 -7.59
C ALA A 70 16.94 0.60 -6.52
N TYR A 71 16.00 1.43 -6.95
CA TYR A 71 15.12 2.18 -6.05
C TYR A 71 14.15 1.26 -5.28
N VAL A 72 13.55 0.27 -5.97
CA VAL A 72 12.69 -0.75 -5.34
C VAL A 72 13.46 -1.56 -4.30
N LYS A 73 14.72 -1.93 -4.58
CA LYS A 73 15.58 -2.59 -3.59
C LYS A 73 15.75 -1.77 -2.31
N ASN A 74 15.95 -0.47 -2.46
CA ASN A 74 16.09 0.43 -1.33
C ASN A 74 14.76 0.54 -0.56
N LEU A 75 13.62 0.69 -1.25
CA LEU A 75 12.29 0.71 -0.62
C LEU A 75 11.98 -0.59 0.13
N ILE A 76 12.46 -1.73 -0.36
CA ILE A 76 12.35 -3.01 0.36
C ILE A 76 13.21 -2.98 1.63
N SER A 77 14.43 -2.46 1.57
CA SER A 77 15.29 -2.36 2.75
C SER A 77 14.75 -1.41 3.82
N LEU A 78 13.98 -0.40 3.41
CA LEU A 78 13.26 0.52 4.29
C LEU A 78 11.93 -0.06 4.82
N GLY A 79 11.52 -1.26 4.36
CA GLY A 79 10.26 -1.88 4.77
C GLY A 79 9.00 -1.23 4.18
N ILE A 80 9.14 -0.32 3.20
CA ILE A 80 8.01 0.36 2.55
C ILE A 80 7.35 -0.53 1.50
N ILE A 81 8.16 -1.30 0.77
CA ILE A 81 7.72 -2.27 -0.25
C ILE A 81 8.11 -3.67 0.17
N GLU A 82 7.26 -4.61 -0.12
CA GLU A 82 7.52 -6.03 -0.02
C GLU A 82 7.56 -6.68 -1.41
N LYS A 83 8.34 -7.77 -1.52
CA LYS A 83 8.42 -8.60 -2.72
C LYS A 83 7.84 -9.96 -2.39
N GLU A 84 6.85 -10.38 -3.13
CA GLU A 84 6.24 -11.70 -3.02
C GLU A 84 6.54 -12.55 -4.26
N THR A 85 6.77 -13.83 -4.05
CA THR A 85 6.90 -14.83 -5.11
C THR A 85 5.78 -15.86 -4.98
N PRO A 86 5.34 -16.51 -6.08
CA PRO A 86 4.34 -17.57 -5.99
C PRO A 86 4.76 -18.63 -4.99
N TYR A 87 3.79 -19.16 -4.25
CA TYR A 87 4.04 -20.20 -3.25
C TYR A 87 4.79 -21.39 -3.87
N GLY A 88 5.87 -21.84 -3.21
CA GLY A 88 6.72 -22.93 -3.69
C GLY A 88 7.82 -22.56 -4.69
N GLU A 89 7.85 -21.32 -5.21
CA GLU A 89 8.92 -20.85 -6.12
C GLU A 89 10.01 -20.07 -5.35
N LYS A 90 11.28 -20.51 -5.44
CA LYS A 90 12.42 -19.87 -4.73
C LYS A 90 12.91 -18.58 -5.38
N ALA A 91 12.84 -18.48 -6.70
CA ALA A 91 13.20 -17.27 -7.45
C ALA A 91 12.33 -17.24 -8.71
N SER A 92 11.51 -16.22 -8.85
CA SER A 92 10.55 -16.16 -9.92
C SER A 92 10.60 -14.84 -10.66
N ARG A 93 10.62 -14.94 -12.01
CA ARG A 93 10.30 -13.81 -12.88
C ARG A 93 8.85 -13.32 -12.69
N LYS A 94 8.04 -14.12 -11.99
CA LYS A 94 6.66 -13.81 -11.63
C LYS A 94 6.53 -13.04 -10.31
N ALA A 95 7.66 -12.65 -9.68
CA ALA A 95 7.61 -11.87 -8.45
C ALA A 95 6.79 -10.59 -8.63
N ILE A 96 6.00 -10.28 -7.62
CA ILE A 96 5.21 -9.04 -7.54
C ILE A 96 5.70 -8.18 -6.38
N TYR A 97 5.44 -6.90 -6.49
CA TYR A 97 5.78 -5.88 -5.49
C TYR A 97 4.50 -5.24 -4.98
N SER A 98 4.42 -5.05 -3.68
CA SER A 98 3.30 -4.36 -3.01
C SER A 98 3.81 -3.44 -1.92
N ILE A 99 2.99 -2.48 -1.51
CA ILE A 99 3.29 -1.62 -0.36
C ILE A 99 2.98 -2.42 0.90
N ALA A 100 3.95 -2.51 1.80
CA ALA A 100 3.88 -3.32 3.01
C ALA A 100 2.89 -2.76 4.03
N ASP A 101 2.85 -1.44 4.19
CA ASP A 101 1.99 -0.76 5.16
C ASP A 101 0.66 -0.30 4.55
N ASN A 102 -0.46 -0.63 5.20
CA ASN A 102 -1.79 -0.29 4.70
C ASN A 102 -2.10 1.21 4.71
N MET A 103 -1.53 1.98 5.66
CA MET A 103 -1.69 3.43 5.71
C MET A 103 -0.99 4.08 4.51
N PHE A 104 0.26 3.71 4.24
CA PHE A 104 1.00 4.16 3.05
C PHE A 104 0.28 3.77 1.77
N ARG A 105 -0.21 2.55 1.68
CA ARG A 105 -0.95 2.06 0.50
C ARG A 105 -2.23 2.87 0.26
N PHE A 106 -2.99 3.20 1.32
CA PHE A 106 -4.17 4.05 1.23
C PHE A 106 -3.79 5.45 0.75
N TRP A 107 -2.80 6.05 1.41
CA TRP A 107 -2.38 7.41 1.14
C TRP A 107 -1.91 7.58 -0.30
N TYR A 108 -0.95 6.76 -0.76
CA TYR A 108 -0.40 6.85 -2.12
C TYR A 108 -1.43 6.54 -3.22
N ARG A 109 -2.45 5.74 -2.91
CA ARG A 109 -3.51 5.43 -3.87
C ARG A 109 -4.50 6.57 -4.03
N PHE A 110 -4.83 7.30 -2.97
CA PHE A 110 -5.99 8.17 -2.97
C PHE A 110 -5.68 9.64 -2.68
N VAL A 111 -4.71 9.96 -1.83
CA VAL A 111 -4.48 11.33 -1.37
C VAL A 111 -3.85 12.21 -2.46
N PRO A 112 -2.77 11.81 -3.16
CA PRO A 112 -2.11 12.68 -4.14
C PRO A 112 -3.02 13.15 -5.26
N GLU A 113 -3.86 12.28 -5.82
CA GLU A 113 -4.79 12.62 -6.89
C GLU A 113 -5.91 13.58 -6.45
N ASN A 114 -6.23 13.60 -5.15
CA ASN A 114 -7.26 14.44 -4.56
C ASN A 114 -6.70 15.64 -3.79
N ASN A 115 -5.39 15.83 -3.74
CA ASN A 115 -4.73 16.83 -2.91
C ASN A 115 -5.30 18.25 -3.11
N SER A 116 -5.54 18.67 -4.36
CA SER A 116 -6.09 19.99 -4.67
C SER A 116 -7.51 20.22 -4.11
N ILE A 117 -8.29 19.16 -3.99
CA ILE A 117 -9.66 19.19 -3.44
C ILE A 117 -9.60 19.20 -1.91
N ILE A 118 -8.74 18.36 -1.35
CA ILE A 118 -8.51 18.24 0.09
C ILE A 118 -7.99 19.56 0.64
N ALA A 119 -7.02 20.19 -0.02
CA ALA A 119 -6.44 21.48 0.35
C ALA A 119 -7.47 22.62 0.38
N ARG A 120 -8.60 22.49 -0.32
CA ARG A 120 -9.74 23.44 -0.27
C ARG A 120 -10.78 23.10 0.78
N GLY A 121 -10.53 22.10 1.63
CA GLY A 121 -11.45 21.66 2.68
C GLY A 121 -12.65 20.86 2.17
N ALA A 122 -12.63 20.38 0.91
CA ALA A 122 -13.73 19.64 0.30
C ALA A 122 -13.58 18.10 0.50
N ALA A 123 -13.44 17.66 1.75
CA ALA A 123 -13.26 16.27 2.13
C ALA A 123 -14.39 15.36 1.63
N ASP A 124 -15.66 15.85 1.65
CA ASP A 124 -16.82 15.10 1.14
C ASP A 124 -16.72 14.81 -0.36
N LEU A 125 -16.25 15.77 -1.14
CA LEU A 125 -16.04 15.59 -2.57
C LEU A 125 -14.88 14.62 -2.85
N ALA A 126 -13.80 14.73 -2.09
CA ALA A 126 -12.67 13.80 -2.18
C ALA A 126 -13.13 12.38 -1.82
N TYR A 127 -13.89 12.21 -0.75
CA TYR A 127 -14.41 10.90 -0.34
C TYR A 127 -15.30 10.27 -1.43
N LYS A 128 -16.23 11.00 -2.02
CA LYS A 128 -17.09 10.51 -3.11
C LYS A 128 -16.31 9.98 -4.32
N ARG A 129 -15.10 10.51 -4.57
CA ARG A 129 -14.21 10.00 -5.64
C ARG A 129 -13.49 8.71 -5.23
N ILE A 130 -13.23 8.54 -3.95
CA ILE A 130 -12.51 7.38 -3.38
C ILE A 130 -13.46 6.20 -3.16
N GLU A 131 -14.67 6.46 -2.70
CA GLU A 131 -15.67 5.48 -2.28
C GLU A 131 -15.86 4.30 -3.25
N PRO A 132 -15.97 4.50 -4.59
CA PRO A 132 -16.16 3.39 -5.54
C PRO A 132 -15.00 2.39 -5.57
N TYR A 133 -13.82 2.79 -5.13
CA TYR A 133 -12.59 1.98 -5.14
C TYR A 133 -12.27 1.33 -3.79
N LEU A 134 -13.01 1.67 -2.73
CA LEU A 134 -12.74 1.16 -1.39
C LEU A 134 -12.94 -0.35 -1.29
N SER A 135 -13.93 -0.91 -1.98
CA SER A 135 -14.18 -2.35 -1.95
C SER A 135 -12.99 -3.14 -2.52
N ASP A 136 -12.44 -2.71 -3.66
CA ASP A 136 -11.25 -3.30 -4.27
C ASP A 136 -10.01 -3.16 -3.37
N TYR A 137 -9.83 -1.97 -2.79
CA TYR A 137 -8.76 -1.71 -1.82
C TYR A 137 -8.86 -2.64 -0.61
N MET A 138 -10.06 -2.78 -0.04
CA MET A 138 -10.32 -3.61 1.15
C MET A 138 -10.12 -5.10 0.89
N GLY A 139 -10.23 -5.57 -0.35
CA GLY A 139 -9.98 -6.97 -0.69
C GLY A 139 -8.57 -7.44 -0.28
N LYS A 140 -7.55 -6.63 -0.54
CA LYS A 140 -6.17 -6.92 -0.10
C LYS A 140 -6.00 -6.83 1.41
N VAL A 141 -6.62 -5.84 2.06
CA VAL A 141 -6.59 -5.71 3.52
C VAL A 141 -7.24 -6.94 4.17
N PHE A 142 -8.36 -7.38 3.65
CA PHE A 142 -9.08 -8.54 4.14
C PHE A 142 -8.27 -9.83 3.99
N GLU A 143 -7.54 -10.00 2.88
CA GLU A 143 -6.62 -11.14 2.70
C GLU A 143 -5.56 -11.20 3.82
N GLU A 144 -4.96 -10.06 4.17
CA GLU A 144 -3.98 -9.99 5.25
C GLU A 144 -4.61 -10.30 6.63
N ILE A 145 -5.82 -9.80 6.87
CA ILE A 145 -6.58 -10.12 8.10
C ILE A 145 -6.85 -11.64 8.16
N CYS A 146 -7.25 -12.26 7.04
CA CYS A 146 -7.47 -13.71 6.99
C CYS A 146 -6.19 -14.50 7.30
N LYS A 147 -5.04 -14.09 6.75
CA LYS A 147 -3.75 -14.72 7.06
C LYS A 147 -3.42 -14.62 8.55
N GLN A 148 -3.56 -13.44 9.15
CA GLN A 148 -3.32 -13.23 10.57
C GLN A 148 -4.27 -14.06 11.44
N TYR A 149 -5.54 -14.13 11.04
CA TYR A 149 -6.53 -14.95 11.73
C TYR A 149 -6.18 -16.45 11.70
N LEU A 150 -5.81 -16.97 10.52
CA LEU A 150 -5.40 -18.38 10.38
C LEU A 150 -4.17 -18.72 11.25
N TRP A 151 -3.17 -17.84 11.28
CA TRP A 151 -2.02 -18.00 12.15
C TRP A 151 -2.42 -17.99 13.63
N LYS A 152 -3.32 -17.08 14.03
CA LYS A 152 -3.83 -17.03 15.39
C LYS A 152 -4.54 -18.34 15.77
N GLN A 153 -5.39 -18.86 14.90
CA GLN A 153 -6.09 -20.14 15.11
C GLN A 153 -5.12 -21.32 15.20
N LEU A 154 -4.08 -21.36 14.38
CA LEU A 154 -3.06 -22.40 14.46
C LEU A 154 -2.32 -22.36 15.81
N LEU A 155 -1.91 -21.18 16.25
CA LEU A 155 -1.16 -21.00 17.50
C LEU A 155 -2.01 -21.27 18.75
N SER A 156 -3.34 -21.07 18.68
CA SER A 156 -4.26 -21.42 19.76
C SER A 156 -4.68 -22.90 19.77
N GLY A 157 -4.27 -23.69 18.76
CA GLY A 157 -4.68 -25.08 18.61
C GLY A 157 -6.14 -25.28 18.14
N GLU A 158 -6.77 -24.22 17.66
CA GLU A 158 -8.16 -24.24 17.16
C GLU A 158 -8.24 -24.49 15.64
N CYS A 159 -7.11 -24.46 14.95
CA CYS A 159 -7.06 -24.70 13.51
C CYS A 159 -7.20 -26.21 13.22
N PRO A 160 -8.15 -26.63 12.37
CA PRO A 160 -8.34 -28.05 12.05
C PRO A 160 -7.24 -28.65 11.18
N VAL A 161 -6.37 -27.80 10.60
CA VAL A 161 -5.27 -28.19 9.71
C VAL A 161 -3.97 -27.51 10.17
N GLU A 162 -2.92 -28.31 10.31
CA GLU A 162 -1.58 -27.78 10.58
C GLU A 162 -0.92 -27.29 9.28
N PHE A 163 -0.29 -26.13 9.34
CA PHE A 163 0.51 -25.58 8.24
C PHE A 163 1.73 -24.85 8.79
N SER A 164 2.81 -24.82 8.01
CA SER A 164 4.05 -24.11 8.36
C SER A 164 4.21 -22.81 7.62
N SER A 165 3.41 -22.56 6.57
CA SER A 165 3.46 -21.35 5.78
C SER A 165 2.14 -21.12 5.05
N LEU A 166 1.84 -19.85 4.77
CA LEU A 166 0.72 -19.40 3.96
C LEU A 166 1.27 -18.54 2.83
N GLY A 167 0.80 -18.76 1.62
CA GLY A 167 1.23 -17.99 0.46
C GLY A 167 0.18 -17.97 -0.63
N ARG A 168 0.32 -17.03 -1.56
CA ARG A 168 -0.53 -16.95 -2.76
C ARG A 168 0.12 -17.72 -3.91
N TRP A 169 -0.73 -18.20 -4.80
CA TRP A 169 -0.34 -18.75 -6.09
C TRP A 169 -1.03 -17.98 -7.21
N TRP A 170 -0.28 -17.60 -8.30
CA TRP A 170 -0.82 -16.87 -9.47
C TRP A 170 -0.09 -17.26 -10.76
#